data_1825099e90a013b33023f1b47cacbd5e
#
_entry.id   1825099e90a013b33023f1b47cacbd5e
#
_cell.length_a   1.000
_cell.length_b   1.000
_cell.length_c   1.000
_cell.angle_alpha   90.00
_cell.angle_beta   90.00
_cell.angle_gamma   90.00
#
_symmetry.space_group_name_H-M   'P 1'
#
loop_
_entity.id
_entity.type
_entity.pdbx_description
1 polymer ?
#
loop_
_entity_poly.entity_id
_entity_poly.type
_entity_poly.pdbx_seq_one_letter_code
_entity_poly.pdbx_strand_id
1 'polypeptide(L)'
;MSRVTIADVASAAGVSKTAVSFAFNSPERLGQATLERVLGVAHDLGYAPHPAARALSTRRSGTIGVLIPQRLSTVFANPFLGELIQGLGELCEEHDLTLLLVPPLDGSLEGAIRQASVDGFISLGLNPEDRALEVLDRIGIPTVLVDSEGSALHPAVNVDDEGGAHAAARHLLELGHRRLAIIVLPPARSQLNSTPTAARRLAGYRAAIHEAGAPEPDSVVAGISVAAGSRAYDSLPKGKQRPTGVLAMSDMAAIGVVVAAQQAGLNVPVELSVVGFDDIPASAWTNPPLTTVR
;
A
#
# COMPACT_ATOMS: atom_id res chain seq x y z
N MET A 1 -19.99 10.45 -35.15
CA MET A 1 -20.80 11.47 -34.48
C MET A 1 -19.88 12.42 -33.76
N SER A 2 -19.98 13.74 -33.94
CA SER A 2 -19.16 14.70 -33.18
C SER A 2 -19.66 14.73 -31.71
N ARG A 3 -18.72 14.79 -30.77
CA ARG A 3 -19.05 14.86 -29.34
C ARG A 3 -19.73 16.19 -29.04
N VAL A 4 -20.86 16.16 -28.29
CA VAL A 4 -21.55 17.36 -27.83
C VAL A 4 -20.60 18.23 -26.97
N THR A 5 -20.60 19.52 -27.23
CA THR A 5 -19.70 20.49 -26.60
C THR A 5 -20.45 21.43 -25.65
N ILE A 6 -19.71 22.11 -24.78
CA ILE A 6 -20.28 23.16 -23.91
C ILE A 6 -20.99 24.28 -24.72
N ALA A 7 -20.56 24.50 -25.97
CA ALA A 7 -21.19 25.48 -26.85
C ALA A 7 -22.58 25.04 -27.31
N ASP A 8 -22.77 23.76 -27.56
CA ASP A 8 -24.06 23.20 -27.97
C ASP A 8 -25.07 23.31 -26.83
N VAL A 9 -24.64 22.96 -25.59
CA VAL A 9 -25.48 23.14 -24.39
C VAL A 9 -25.84 24.62 -24.16
N ALA A 10 -24.86 25.51 -24.28
CA ALA A 10 -25.08 26.95 -24.08
C ALA A 10 -26.10 27.50 -25.10
N SER A 11 -25.99 27.10 -26.37
CA SER A 11 -26.94 27.48 -27.44
C SER A 11 -28.33 26.94 -27.16
N ALA A 12 -28.44 25.66 -26.82
CA ALA A 12 -29.73 25.01 -26.58
C ALA A 12 -30.43 25.52 -25.30
N ALA A 13 -29.66 25.82 -24.24
CA ALA A 13 -30.20 26.35 -22.99
C ALA A 13 -30.42 27.89 -23.03
N GLY A 14 -30.00 28.61 -24.06
CA GLY A 14 -30.11 30.04 -24.19
C GLY A 14 -29.27 30.81 -23.15
N VAL A 15 -28.06 30.33 -22.85
CA VAL A 15 -27.16 30.92 -21.84
C VAL A 15 -25.74 31.04 -22.39
N SER A 16 -24.85 31.74 -21.65
CA SER A 16 -23.43 31.78 -21.99
C SER A 16 -22.70 30.47 -21.66
N LYS A 17 -21.57 30.17 -22.33
CA LYS A 17 -20.68 29.06 -21.98
C LYS A 17 -20.22 29.13 -20.53
N THR A 18 -20.03 30.33 -20.00
CA THR A 18 -19.68 30.57 -18.59
C THR A 18 -20.80 30.11 -17.65
N ALA A 19 -22.08 30.38 -18.00
CA ALA A 19 -23.21 29.92 -17.19
C ALA A 19 -23.30 28.37 -17.21
N VAL A 20 -23.07 27.74 -18.37
CA VAL A 20 -22.97 26.25 -18.41
C VAL A 20 -21.82 25.74 -17.55
N SER A 21 -20.66 26.38 -17.60
CA SER A 21 -19.53 26.00 -16.72
C SER A 21 -19.89 26.15 -15.24
N PHE A 22 -20.59 27.21 -14.85
CA PHE A 22 -21.04 27.39 -13.48
C PHE A 22 -22.07 26.33 -13.05
N ALA A 23 -22.95 25.90 -13.92
CA ALA A 23 -23.92 24.86 -13.61
C ALA A 23 -23.27 23.55 -13.14
N PHE A 24 -22.06 23.23 -13.62
CA PHE A 24 -21.33 22.02 -13.26
C PHE A 24 -20.25 22.23 -12.18
N ASN A 25 -19.69 23.43 -12.06
CA ASN A 25 -18.51 23.66 -11.21
C ASN A 25 -18.77 24.60 -10.02
N SER A 26 -19.85 25.40 -10.07
CA SER A 26 -20.18 26.42 -9.06
C SER A 26 -21.68 26.75 -9.12
N PRO A 27 -22.56 25.74 -8.90
CA PRO A 27 -24.01 25.88 -9.10
C PRO A 27 -24.62 27.01 -8.26
N GLU A 28 -24.03 27.34 -7.12
CA GLU A 28 -24.44 28.43 -6.23
C GLU A 28 -24.36 29.81 -6.88
N ARG A 29 -23.67 29.96 -8.01
CA ARG A 29 -23.56 31.20 -8.77
C ARG A 29 -24.70 31.42 -9.76
N LEU A 30 -25.62 30.47 -9.85
CA LEU A 30 -26.76 30.50 -10.75
C LEU A 30 -28.06 30.51 -9.96
N GLY A 31 -29.06 31.21 -10.50
CA GLY A 31 -30.42 31.06 -10.01
C GLY A 31 -30.96 29.66 -10.33
N GLN A 32 -31.76 29.11 -9.40
CA GLN A 32 -32.28 27.73 -9.45
C GLN A 32 -32.89 27.37 -10.80
N ALA A 33 -33.77 28.22 -11.34
CA ALA A 33 -34.42 27.96 -12.64
C ALA A 33 -33.44 27.90 -13.82
N THR A 34 -32.31 28.65 -13.75
CA THR A 34 -31.28 28.60 -14.77
C THR A 34 -30.45 27.34 -14.65
N LEU A 35 -30.11 26.93 -13.42
CA LEU A 35 -29.38 25.70 -13.14
C LEU A 35 -30.16 24.47 -13.64
N GLU A 36 -31.41 24.32 -13.27
CA GLU A 36 -32.26 23.21 -13.70
C GLU A 36 -32.39 23.15 -15.22
N ARG A 37 -32.61 24.29 -15.90
CA ARG A 37 -32.66 24.35 -17.36
C ARG A 37 -31.37 23.89 -18.01
N VAL A 38 -30.22 24.35 -17.54
CA VAL A 38 -28.91 23.99 -18.09
C VAL A 38 -28.63 22.50 -17.88
N LEU A 39 -28.86 21.96 -16.69
CA LEU A 39 -28.65 20.55 -16.39
C LEU A 39 -29.62 19.65 -17.19
N GLY A 40 -30.88 20.05 -17.35
CA GLY A 40 -31.85 19.33 -18.19
C GLY A 40 -31.41 19.25 -19.65
N VAL A 41 -31.05 20.39 -20.25
CA VAL A 41 -30.54 20.43 -21.64
C VAL A 41 -29.27 19.62 -21.81
N ALA A 42 -28.35 19.69 -20.84
CA ALA A 42 -27.10 18.90 -20.87
C ALA A 42 -27.41 17.39 -20.84
N HIS A 43 -28.34 16.95 -19.99
CA HIS A 43 -28.80 15.58 -19.92
C HIS A 43 -29.41 15.12 -21.26
N ASP A 44 -30.32 15.89 -21.82
CA ASP A 44 -31.03 15.53 -23.06
C ASP A 44 -30.08 15.44 -24.26
N LEU A 45 -29.03 16.25 -24.29
CA LEU A 45 -28.00 16.20 -25.32
C LEU A 45 -26.93 15.14 -25.04
N GLY A 46 -26.94 14.47 -23.88
CA GLY A 46 -25.90 13.54 -23.46
C GLY A 46 -24.53 14.22 -23.23
N TYR A 47 -24.57 15.49 -22.81
CA TYR A 47 -23.34 16.25 -22.52
C TYR A 47 -22.82 15.90 -21.13
N ALA A 48 -21.54 15.54 -21.07
CA ALA A 48 -20.78 15.48 -19.81
C ALA A 48 -19.56 16.43 -19.91
N PRO A 49 -19.26 17.21 -18.86
CA PRO A 49 -18.07 18.05 -18.82
C PRO A 49 -16.81 17.23 -19.12
N HIS A 50 -15.91 17.80 -19.91
CA HIS A 50 -14.64 17.11 -20.20
C HIS A 50 -13.74 17.22 -18.96
N PRO A 51 -13.24 16.10 -18.39
CA PRO A 51 -12.42 16.14 -17.17
C PRO A 51 -11.24 17.10 -17.26
N ALA A 52 -10.51 17.12 -18.39
CA ALA A 52 -9.40 18.04 -18.60
C ALA A 52 -9.84 19.52 -18.64
N ALA A 53 -11.02 19.84 -19.19
CA ALA A 53 -11.53 21.19 -19.17
C ALA A 53 -11.95 21.64 -17.76
N ARG A 54 -12.50 20.71 -16.98
CA ARG A 54 -12.81 20.93 -15.56
C ARG A 54 -11.53 21.18 -14.76
N ALA A 55 -10.51 20.33 -14.93
CA ALA A 55 -9.22 20.48 -14.28
C ALA A 55 -8.54 21.82 -14.59
N LEU A 56 -8.60 22.28 -15.85
CA LEU A 56 -8.08 23.59 -16.26
C LEU A 56 -8.83 24.75 -15.59
N SER A 57 -10.15 24.64 -15.44
CA SER A 57 -10.97 25.71 -14.85
C SER A 57 -10.87 25.77 -13.33
N THR A 58 -10.79 24.61 -12.66
CA THR A 58 -10.75 24.49 -11.20
C THR A 58 -9.32 24.43 -10.65
N ARG A 59 -8.33 24.18 -11.50
CA ARG A 59 -6.94 23.84 -11.15
C ARG A 59 -6.85 22.60 -10.25
N ARG A 60 -7.86 21.72 -10.32
CA ARG A 60 -7.91 20.45 -9.58
C ARG A 60 -8.35 19.34 -10.51
N SER A 61 -7.65 18.22 -10.47
CA SER A 61 -8.00 17.01 -11.23
C SER A 61 -9.07 16.17 -10.52
N GLY A 62 -9.21 16.30 -9.21
CA GLY A 62 -10.01 15.42 -8.37
C GLY A 62 -9.40 14.02 -8.28
N THR A 63 -8.08 13.90 -8.45
CA THR A 63 -7.39 12.61 -8.52
C THR A 63 -6.21 12.58 -7.54
N ILE A 64 -6.10 11.51 -6.76
CA ILE A 64 -4.94 11.19 -5.94
C ILE A 64 -4.14 10.12 -6.63
N GLY A 65 -2.84 10.34 -6.79
CA GLY A 65 -1.90 9.37 -7.34
C GLY A 65 -1.27 8.50 -6.26
N VAL A 66 -1.28 7.20 -6.44
CA VAL A 66 -0.49 6.27 -5.61
C VAL A 66 0.78 5.91 -6.39
N LEU A 67 1.90 6.46 -5.97
CA LEU A 67 3.22 6.15 -6.53
C LEU A 67 3.68 4.78 -6.02
N ILE A 68 3.91 3.90 -6.95
CA ILE A 68 4.29 2.53 -6.68
C ILE A 68 5.66 2.28 -7.31
N PRO A 69 6.77 2.27 -6.55
CA PRO A 69 8.11 2.10 -7.11
C PRO A 69 8.41 0.67 -7.60
N GLN A 70 7.38 -0.12 -7.84
CA GLN A 70 7.43 -1.51 -8.23
C GLN A 70 6.50 -1.78 -9.43
N ARG A 71 6.68 -2.94 -10.05
CA ARG A 71 5.73 -3.40 -11.08
C ARG A 71 4.38 -3.73 -10.44
N LEU A 72 3.28 -3.38 -11.10
CA LEU A 72 1.93 -3.67 -10.60
C LEU A 72 1.71 -5.16 -10.32
N SER A 73 2.31 -6.06 -11.12
CA SER A 73 2.24 -7.51 -10.85
C SER A 73 2.84 -7.90 -9.51
N THR A 74 3.85 -7.19 -9.02
CA THR A 74 4.45 -7.40 -7.69
C THR A 74 3.53 -6.88 -6.60
N VAL A 75 2.91 -5.71 -6.83
CA VAL A 75 1.96 -5.08 -5.90
C VAL A 75 0.77 -5.98 -5.65
N PHE A 76 0.12 -6.45 -6.73
CA PHE A 76 -1.05 -7.32 -6.61
C PHE A 76 -0.74 -8.73 -6.09
N ALA A 77 0.52 -9.13 -6.06
CA ALA A 77 0.96 -10.35 -5.40
C ALA A 77 1.18 -10.18 -3.88
N ASN A 78 1.19 -8.95 -3.37
CA ASN A 78 1.33 -8.66 -1.95
C ASN A 78 -0.03 -8.23 -1.34
N PRO A 79 -0.69 -9.08 -0.54
CA PRO A 79 -2.01 -8.78 0.03
C PRO A 79 -2.02 -7.51 0.90
N PHE A 80 -0.95 -7.21 1.64
CA PHE A 80 -0.83 -5.97 2.42
C PHE A 80 -1.03 -4.71 1.56
N LEU A 81 -0.45 -4.69 0.36
CA LEU A 81 -0.64 -3.58 -0.58
C LEU A 81 -2.07 -3.53 -1.13
N GLY A 82 -2.72 -4.68 -1.24
CA GLY A 82 -4.15 -4.76 -1.59
C GLY A 82 -5.02 -4.08 -0.55
N GLU A 83 -4.83 -4.37 0.74
CA GLU A 83 -5.54 -3.74 1.86
C GLU A 83 -5.32 -2.22 1.91
N LEU A 84 -4.07 -1.78 1.70
CA LEU A 84 -3.76 -0.35 1.64
C LEU A 84 -4.51 0.35 0.49
N ILE A 85 -4.50 -0.24 -0.72
CA ILE A 85 -5.18 0.33 -1.88
C ILE A 85 -6.70 0.32 -1.65
N GLN A 86 -7.25 -0.70 -1.01
CA GLN A 86 -8.66 -0.75 -0.63
C GLN A 86 -9.01 0.40 0.31
N GLY A 87 -8.29 0.59 1.42
CA GLY A 87 -8.55 1.68 2.36
C GLY A 87 -8.42 3.07 1.72
N LEU A 88 -7.43 3.26 0.81
CA LEU A 88 -7.32 4.50 0.04
C LEU A 88 -8.49 4.69 -0.93
N GLY A 89 -8.99 3.61 -1.53
CA GLY A 89 -10.15 3.64 -2.42
C GLY A 89 -11.42 4.06 -1.67
N GLU A 90 -11.67 3.50 -0.50
CA GLU A 90 -12.81 3.85 0.37
C GLU A 90 -12.79 5.34 0.73
N LEU A 91 -11.63 5.88 1.14
CA LEU A 91 -11.48 7.31 1.42
C LEU A 91 -11.67 8.18 0.17
N CYS A 92 -11.19 7.75 -0.98
CA CYS A 92 -11.41 8.47 -2.23
C CYS A 92 -12.89 8.52 -2.60
N GLU A 93 -13.63 7.44 -2.39
CA GLU A 93 -15.08 7.39 -2.63
C GLU A 93 -15.84 8.34 -1.69
N GLU A 94 -15.51 8.37 -0.39
CA GLU A 94 -16.10 9.31 0.59
C GLU A 94 -15.89 10.79 0.23
N HIS A 95 -14.82 11.09 -0.49
CA HIS A 95 -14.44 12.47 -0.85
C HIS A 95 -14.65 12.83 -2.32
N ASP A 96 -15.35 11.99 -3.09
CA ASP A 96 -15.56 12.17 -4.54
C ASP A 96 -14.25 12.33 -5.32
N LEU A 97 -13.19 11.59 -4.91
CA LEU A 97 -11.89 11.59 -5.56
C LEU A 97 -11.69 10.32 -6.41
N THR A 98 -10.84 10.43 -7.41
CA THR A 98 -10.37 9.29 -8.21
C THR A 98 -9.03 8.82 -7.66
N LEU A 99 -8.82 7.50 -7.56
CA LEU A 99 -7.52 6.91 -7.24
C LEU A 99 -6.81 6.49 -8.52
N LEU A 100 -5.58 6.97 -8.72
CA LEU A 100 -4.73 6.63 -9.86
C LEU A 100 -3.49 5.87 -9.40
N LEU A 101 -3.33 4.62 -9.81
CA LEU A 101 -2.08 3.87 -9.57
C LEU A 101 -1.03 4.31 -10.58
N VAL A 102 0.13 4.74 -10.08
CA VAL A 102 1.23 5.32 -10.87
C VAL A 102 2.49 4.45 -10.72
N PRO A 103 2.63 3.39 -11.53
CA PRO A 103 3.83 2.58 -11.58
C PRO A 103 4.92 3.28 -12.43
N PRO A 104 6.18 2.82 -12.37
CA PRO A 104 7.24 3.30 -13.26
C PRO A 104 6.85 3.12 -14.74
N LEU A 105 7.06 4.16 -15.54
CA LEU A 105 6.96 4.13 -17.00
C LEU A 105 8.36 3.98 -17.59
N ASP A 106 8.55 2.98 -18.45
CA ASP A 106 9.86 2.64 -19.03
C ASP A 106 10.98 2.52 -17.99
N GLY A 107 10.62 2.01 -16.79
CA GLY A 107 11.54 1.87 -15.67
C GLY A 107 11.81 3.17 -14.91
N SER A 108 11.16 4.29 -15.26
CA SER A 108 11.30 5.59 -14.61
C SER A 108 10.06 5.98 -13.83
N LEU A 109 10.22 6.22 -12.55
CA LEU A 109 9.17 6.78 -11.70
C LEU A 109 9.02 8.29 -11.95
N GLU A 110 10.11 8.99 -12.23
CA GLU A 110 10.11 10.42 -12.54
C GLU A 110 9.32 10.73 -13.81
N GLY A 111 9.40 9.84 -14.81
CA GLY A 111 8.59 9.92 -16.04
C GLY A 111 7.10 9.78 -15.74
N ALA A 112 6.75 8.82 -14.90
CA ALA A 112 5.38 8.57 -14.48
C ALA A 112 4.79 9.76 -13.68
N ILE A 113 5.54 10.33 -12.75
CA ILE A 113 5.15 11.51 -11.97
C ILE A 113 4.82 12.69 -12.87
N ARG A 114 5.67 12.96 -13.88
CA ARG A 114 5.46 14.09 -14.81
C ARG A 114 4.24 13.94 -15.72
N GLN A 115 3.81 12.71 -15.98
CA GLN A 115 2.66 12.42 -16.84
C GLN A 115 1.34 12.31 -16.06
N ALA A 116 1.42 12.09 -14.74
CA ALA A 116 0.24 11.94 -13.91
C ALA A 116 -0.46 13.30 -13.70
N SER A 117 -1.76 13.34 -14.00
CA SER A 117 -2.60 14.50 -13.70
C SER A 117 -3.31 14.26 -12.36
N VAL A 118 -2.68 14.67 -11.28
CA VAL A 118 -3.15 14.44 -9.90
C VAL A 118 -3.03 15.70 -9.05
N ASP A 119 -3.79 15.77 -7.97
CA ASP A 119 -3.78 16.88 -7.01
C ASP A 119 -2.83 16.61 -5.83
N GLY A 120 -2.46 15.36 -5.62
CA GLY A 120 -1.53 14.92 -4.59
C GLY A 120 -1.04 13.51 -4.85
N PHE A 121 0.07 13.14 -4.21
CA PHE A 121 0.61 11.78 -4.26
C PHE A 121 0.62 11.14 -2.87
N ILE A 122 0.37 9.85 -2.84
CA ILE A 122 0.71 8.95 -1.76
C ILE A 122 1.78 8.00 -2.32
N SER A 123 2.94 7.94 -1.70
CA SER A 123 4.05 7.13 -2.19
C SER A 123 4.35 5.97 -1.25
N LEU A 124 4.54 4.79 -1.81
CA LEU A 124 4.88 3.58 -1.06
C LEU A 124 6.38 3.32 -1.13
N GLY A 125 7.05 3.30 0.02
CA GLY A 125 8.43 2.84 0.15
C GLY A 125 9.46 3.64 -0.65
N LEU A 126 9.28 4.95 -0.81
CA LEU A 126 10.35 5.84 -1.30
C LEU A 126 11.28 6.22 -0.15
N ASN A 127 12.57 6.19 -0.43
CA ASN A 127 13.57 6.72 0.51
C ASN A 127 13.81 8.21 0.29
N PRO A 128 14.29 8.94 1.33
CA PRO A 128 14.61 10.37 1.21
C PRO A 128 15.59 10.71 0.09
N GLU A 129 16.42 9.75 -0.32
CA GLU A 129 17.42 9.90 -1.37
C GLU A 129 16.92 9.60 -2.78
N ASP A 130 15.64 9.20 -2.92
CA ASP A 130 15.07 8.86 -4.22
C ASP A 130 14.88 10.11 -5.09
N ARG A 131 15.39 10.08 -6.30
CA ARG A 131 15.23 11.16 -7.29
C ARG A 131 13.78 11.52 -7.58
N ALA A 132 12.87 10.59 -7.35
CA ALA A 132 11.45 10.83 -7.47
C ALA A 132 10.97 11.94 -6.53
N LEU A 133 11.50 12.02 -5.30
CA LEU A 133 11.18 13.09 -4.34
C LEU A 133 11.66 14.46 -4.84
N GLU A 134 12.86 14.54 -5.43
CA GLU A 134 13.34 15.79 -6.04
C GLU A 134 12.41 16.28 -7.18
N VAL A 135 11.82 15.36 -7.92
CA VAL A 135 10.86 15.71 -8.98
C VAL A 135 9.56 16.22 -8.37
N LEU A 136 9.05 15.55 -7.33
CA LEU A 136 7.85 15.97 -6.60
C LEU A 136 8.01 17.37 -6.00
N ASP A 137 9.17 17.64 -5.40
CA ASP A 137 9.52 18.97 -4.86
C ASP A 137 9.49 20.06 -5.92
N ARG A 138 10.08 19.79 -7.10
CA ARG A 138 10.14 20.77 -8.19
C ARG A 138 8.77 21.10 -8.78
N ILE A 139 7.88 20.13 -8.84
CA ILE A 139 6.51 20.35 -9.38
C ILE A 139 5.54 20.86 -8.31
N GLY A 140 5.93 20.80 -7.02
CA GLY A 140 5.17 21.33 -5.90
C GLY A 140 3.85 20.62 -5.62
N ILE A 141 3.74 19.32 -5.96
CA ILE A 141 2.56 18.52 -5.67
C ILE A 141 2.65 17.96 -4.25
N PRO A 142 1.62 18.17 -3.39
CA PRO A 142 1.58 17.60 -2.05
C PRO A 142 1.81 16.10 -2.07
N THR A 143 2.71 15.60 -1.22
CA THR A 143 3.07 14.18 -1.19
C THR A 143 3.17 13.68 0.25
N VAL A 144 2.52 12.54 0.53
CA VAL A 144 2.63 11.79 1.78
C VAL A 144 3.36 10.48 1.49
N LEU A 145 4.32 10.15 2.33
CA LEU A 145 5.07 8.90 2.24
C LEU A 145 4.43 7.83 3.13
N VAL A 146 4.44 6.59 2.67
CA VAL A 146 4.04 5.42 3.45
C VAL A 146 5.21 4.44 3.46
N ASP A 147 5.49 3.87 4.62
CA ASP A 147 6.60 2.93 4.83
C ASP A 147 7.95 3.53 4.42
N SER A 148 8.23 4.73 4.91
CA SER A 148 9.40 5.53 4.56
C SER A 148 9.80 6.44 5.74
N GLU A 149 11.02 6.94 5.69
CA GLU A 149 11.41 8.03 6.57
C GLU A 149 10.82 9.35 6.06
N GLY A 150 10.08 10.03 6.91
CA GLY A 150 9.51 11.34 6.60
C GLY A 150 10.56 12.46 6.61
N SER A 151 10.19 13.60 6.05
CA SER A 151 10.96 14.83 6.09
C SER A 151 10.05 16.02 6.41
N ALA A 152 10.63 17.20 6.57
CA ALA A 152 9.85 18.42 6.77
C ALA A 152 8.90 18.75 5.57
N LEU A 153 9.28 18.32 4.36
CA LEU A 153 8.50 18.53 3.13
C LEU A 153 7.53 17.38 2.83
N HIS A 154 7.88 16.17 3.26
CA HIS A 154 7.10 14.95 3.00
C HIS A 154 6.80 14.26 4.33
N PRO A 155 5.62 14.49 4.91
CA PRO A 155 5.18 13.73 6.08
C PRO A 155 5.07 12.24 5.73
N ALA A 156 5.34 11.37 6.71
CA ALA A 156 5.23 9.93 6.54
C ALA A 156 4.22 9.33 7.49
N VAL A 157 3.57 8.27 7.02
CA VAL A 157 2.70 7.39 7.81
C VAL A 157 3.32 6.00 7.79
N ASN A 158 3.64 5.45 8.95
CA ASN A 158 4.30 4.16 9.10
C ASN A 158 3.56 3.26 10.07
N VAL A 159 3.69 1.97 9.88
CA VAL A 159 3.33 0.96 10.87
C VAL A 159 4.39 0.99 11.98
N ASP A 160 4.00 0.71 13.22
CA ASP A 160 4.95 0.46 14.31
C ASP A 160 5.57 -0.95 14.17
N ASP A 161 6.45 -1.07 13.17
CA ASP A 161 7.11 -2.34 12.84
C ASP A 161 7.94 -2.88 14.00
N GLU A 162 8.65 -2.00 14.73
CA GLU A 162 9.51 -2.40 15.82
C GLU A 162 8.71 -2.88 17.04
N GLY A 163 7.69 -2.11 17.45
CA GLY A 163 6.81 -2.48 18.55
C GLY A 163 6.00 -3.73 18.25
N GLY A 164 5.43 -3.85 17.05
CA GLY A 164 4.71 -5.04 16.62
C GLY A 164 5.60 -6.30 16.58
N ALA A 165 6.82 -6.18 16.04
CA ALA A 165 7.78 -7.27 16.02
C ALA A 165 8.24 -7.67 17.44
N HIS A 166 8.49 -6.68 18.31
CA HIS A 166 8.82 -6.93 19.71
C HIS A 166 7.68 -7.70 20.41
N ALA A 167 6.42 -7.29 20.21
CA ALA A 167 5.26 -7.97 20.80
C ALA A 167 5.13 -9.42 20.31
N ALA A 168 5.34 -9.67 19.01
CA ALA A 168 5.32 -11.01 18.43
C ALA A 168 6.39 -11.94 19.05
N ALA A 169 7.63 -11.44 19.17
CA ALA A 169 8.71 -12.23 19.78
C ALA A 169 8.43 -12.48 21.27
N ARG A 170 8.01 -11.46 21.99
CA ARG A 170 7.64 -11.59 23.41
C ARG A 170 6.53 -12.63 23.59
N HIS A 171 5.53 -12.68 22.73
CA HIS A 171 4.47 -13.68 22.80
C HIS A 171 5.03 -15.12 22.75
N LEU A 172 5.92 -15.44 21.82
CA LEU A 172 6.55 -16.76 21.77
C LEU A 172 7.41 -17.05 23.00
N LEU A 173 8.15 -16.04 23.49
CA LEU A 173 9.01 -16.17 24.68
C LEU A 173 8.20 -16.42 25.95
N GLU A 174 7.05 -15.75 26.11
CA GLU A 174 6.11 -15.97 27.21
C GLU A 174 5.47 -17.36 27.18
N LEU A 175 5.28 -17.95 26.00
CA LEU A 175 4.86 -19.33 25.80
C LEU A 175 5.98 -20.36 26.11
N GLY A 176 7.17 -19.89 26.45
CA GLY A 176 8.30 -20.75 26.87
C GLY A 176 9.24 -21.13 25.72
N HIS A 177 9.03 -20.62 24.51
CA HIS A 177 9.97 -20.85 23.42
C HIS A 177 11.32 -20.19 23.70
N ARG A 178 12.42 -20.91 23.40
CA ARG A 178 13.80 -20.40 23.56
C ARG A 178 14.63 -20.63 22.29
N ARG A 179 14.27 -21.58 21.45
CA ARG A 179 14.88 -21.78 20.13
C ARG A 179 13.94 -21.21 19.09
N LEU A 180 14.27 -19.99 18.66
CA LEU A 180 13.51 -19.25 17.67
C LEU A 180 14.21 -19.20 16.33
N ALA A 181 13.46 -19.02 15.25
CA ALA A 181 13.97 -18.61 13.96
C ALA A 181 13.21 -17.40 13.44
N ILE A 182 13.89 -16.59 12.62
CA ILE A 182 13.28 -15.43 11.97
C ILE A 182 13.31 -15.64 10.46
N ILE A 183 12.16 -15.51 9.83
CA ILE A 183 12.05 -15.43 8.36
C ILE A 183 12.07 -13.96 7.98
N VAL A 184 13.19 -13.52 7.45
CA VAL A 184 13.50 -12.11 7.17
C VAL A 184 13.10 -11.77 5.75
N LEU A 185 12.50 -10.61 5.54
CA LEU A 185 12.26 -10.06 4.20
C LEU A 185 13.60 -9.85 3.47
N PRO A 186 13.64 -10.07 2.15
CA PRO A 186 14.87 -9.86 1.40
C PRO A 186 15.29 -8.40 1.46
N PRO A 187 16.61 -8.14 1.54
CA PRO A 187 17.11 -6.78 1.42
C PRO A 187 16.70 -6.23 0.05
N ALA A 188 16.43 -4.96 0.00
CA ALA A 188 16.10 -4.29 -1.25
C ALA A 188 17.18 -4.53 -2.31
N ARG A 189 16.77 -5.01 -3.47
CA ARG A 189 17.67 -5.27 -4.61
C ARG A 189 17.86 -4.05 -5.51
N SER A 190 17.11 -2.97 -5.29
CA SER A 190 17.23 -1.73 -6.06
C SER A 190 16.97 -0.53 -5.14
N GLN A 191 17.48 0.63 -5.52
CA GLN A 191 17.20 1.89 -4.82
C GLN A 191 15.70 2.21 -4.70
N LEU A 192 14.88 1.64 -5.59
CA LEU A 192 13.43 1.81 -5.62
C LEU A 192 12.66 0.89 -4.64
N ASN A 193 13.31 -0.03 -3.92
CA ASN A 193 12.64 -1.05 -3.09
C ASN A 193 13.25 -1.20 -1.70
N SER A 194 14.01 -0.23 -1.22
CA SER A 194 14.59 -0.28 0.13
C SER A 194 13.60 0.30 1.14
N THR A 195 12.66 -0.52 1.63
CA THR A 195 11.88 -0.11 2.79
C THR A 195 12.66 -0.41 4.05
N PRO A 196 12.64 0.47 5.05
CA PRO A 196 13.26 0.23 6.35
C PRO A 196 12.52 -0.84 7.19
N THR A 197 11.36 -1.33 6.74
CA THR A 197 10.49 -2.30 7.40
C THR A 197 11.24 -3.51 7.93
N ALA A 198 12.04 -4.18 7.07
CA ALA A 198 12.79 -5.37 7.50
C ALA A 198 13.77 -5.08 8.64
N ALA A 199 14.43 -3.92 8.60
CA ALA A 199 15.36 -3.51 9.64
C ALA A 199 14.63 -3.21 10.96
N ARG A 200 13.51 -2.49 10.91
CA ARG A 200 12.67 -2.18 12.08
C ARG A 200 12.11 -3.45 12.71
N ARG A 201 11.50 -4.36 11.91
CA ARG A 201 10.98 -5.64 12.42
C ARG A 201 12.08 -6.49 13.03
N LEU A 202 13.26 -6.56 12.39
CA LEU A 202 14.40 -7.31 12.92
C LEU A 202 14.90 -6.74 14.25
N ALA A 203 14.95 -5.42 14.38
CA ALA A 203 15.32 -4.75 15.62
C ALA A 203 14.36 -5.10 16.75
N GLY A 204 13.04 -5.03 16.51
CA GLY A 204 12.02 -5.40 17.50
C GLY A 204 12.11 -6.86 17.95
N TYR A 205 12.25 -7.80 17.01
CA TYR A 205 12.42 -9.22 17.36
C TYR A 205 13.66 -9.44 18.23
N ARG A 206 14.81 -8.87 17.83
CA ARG A 206 16.07 -9.03 18.56
C ARG A 206 16.03 -8.39 19.94
N ALA A 207 15.40 -7.22 20.07
CA ALA A 207 15.24 -6.55 21.36
C ALA A 207 14.51 -7.46 22.36
N ALA A 208 13.34 -8.00 21.99
CA ALA A 208 12.58 -8.89 22.86
C ALA A 208 13.34 -10.19 23.21
N ILE A 209 14.05 -10.78 22.25
CA ILE A 209 14.85 -12.00 22.44
C ILE A 209 16.01 -11.73 23.40
N HIS A 210 16.69 -10.61 23.26
CA HIS A 210 17.79 -10.19 24.14
C HIS A 210 17.30 -9.90 25.55
N GLU A 211 16.18 -9.17 25.72
CA GLU A 211 15.56 -8.88 27.01
C GLU A 211 15.19 -10.16 27.78
N ALA A 212 14.75 -11.20 27.06
CA ALA A 212 14.42 -12.49 27.66
C ALA A 212 15.64 -13.40 27.92
N GLY A 213 16.84 -12.95 27.57
CA GLY A 213 18.07 -13.75 27.70
C GLY A 213 18.04 -15.03 26.86
N ALA A 214 17.27 -15.03 25.76
CA ALA A 214 17.18 -16.18 24.86
C ALA A 214 18.34 -16.18 23.85
N PRO A 215 18.73 -17.37 23.31
CA PRO A 215 19.79 -17.46 22.29
C PRO A 215 19.44 -16.66 21.02
N GLU A 216 20.48 -16.18 20.34
CA GLU A 216 20.32 -15.54 19.01
C GLU A 216 19.59 -16.50 18.05
N PRO A 217 18.54 -16.04 17.36
CA PRO A 217 17.73 -16.87 16.48
C PRO A 217 18.42 -17.15 15.15
N ASP A 218 18.15 -18.31 14.58
CA ASP A 218 18.47 -18.57 13.17
C ASP A 218 17.68 -17.61 12.28
N SER A 219 18.34 -17.04 11.26
CA SER A 219 17.69 -16.10 10.35
C SER A 219 17.81 -16.61 8.90
N VAL A 220 16.66 -16.68 8.22
CA VAL A 220 16.57 -17.11 6.82
C VAL A 220 15.84 -16.04 6.00
N VAL A 221 16.46 -15.62 4.90
CA VAL A 221 15.84 -14.64 4.00
C VAL A 221 14.82 -15.32 3.10
N ALA A 222 13.60 -14.77 3.06
CA ALA A 222 12.53 -15.25 2.18
C ALA A 222 11.76 -14.10 1.56
N GLY A 223 11.27 -14.30 0.34
CA GLY A 223 10.34 -13.36 -0.32
C GLY A 223 8.94 -13.42 0.28
N ILE A 224 8.11 -12.45 -0.10
CA ILE A 224 6.71 -12.33 0.34
C ILE A 224 5.83 -13.26 -0.48
N SER A 225 5.91 -14.56 -0.20
CA SER A 225 5.03 -15.57 -0.80
C SER A 225 5.02 -16.87 0.00
N VAL A 226 3.94 -17.63 -0.10
CA VAL A 226 3.81 -18.95 0.51
C VAL A 226 4.95 -19.87 0.07
N ALA A 227 5.27 -19.92 -1.22
CA ALA A 227 6.36 -20.75 -1.74
C ALA A 227 7.74 -20.34 -1.19
N ALA A 228 7.97 -19.05 -0.95
CA ALA A 228 9.21 -18.57 -0.34
C ALA A 228 9.30 -18.97 1.13
N GLY A 229 8.21 -18.85 1.88
CA GLY A 229 8.10 -19.29 3.27
C GLY A 229 8.34 -20.79 3.42
N SER A 230 7.76 -21.62 2.53
CA SER A 230 8.00 -23.07 2.51
C SER A 230 9.49 -23.40 2.29
N ARG A 231 10.14 -22.78 1.31
CA ARG A 231 11.59 -22.97 1.10
C ARG A 231 12.44 -22.49 2.27
N ALA A 232 12.03 -21.39 2.94
CA ALA A 232 12.71 -20.91 4.14
C ALA A 232 12.64 -21.95 5.26
N TYR A 233 11.47 -22.56 5.48
CA TYR A 233 11.31 -23.65 6.44
C TYR A 233 12.25 -24.83 6.12
N ASP A 234 12.41 -25.20 4.87
CA ASP A 234 13.32 -26.29 4.46
C ASP A 234 14.78 -26.00 4.81
N SER A 235 15.15 -24.72 4.85
CA SER A 235 16.50 -24.26 5.19
C SER A 235 16.76 -24.15 6.70
N LEU A 236 15.72 -24.25 7.54
CA LEU A 236 15.89 -24.21 8.99
C LEU A 236 16.57 -25.47 9.54
N PRO A 237 17.29 -25.37 10.68
CA PRO A 237 17.86 -26.53 11.37
C PRO A 237 16.83 -27.62 11.63
N LYS A 238 17.25 -28.87 11.56
CA LYS A 238 16.40 -30.05 11.77
C LYS A 238 16.80 -30.81 13.04
N GLY A 239 15.98 -31.79 13.44
CA GLY A 239 16.24 -32.65 14.56
C GLY A 239 16.25 -31.90 15.91
N LYS A 240 17.25 -32.13 16.74
CA LYS A 240 17.34 -31.55 18.10
C LYS A 240 17.59 -30.03 18.09
N GLN A 241 18.12 -29.50 17.00
CA GLN A 241 18.39 -28.06 16.83
C GLN A 241 17.22 -27.31 16.18
N ARG A 242 16.18 -28.02 15.77
CA ARG A 242 15.00 -27.40 15.17
C ARG A 242 14.45 -26.28 16.07
N PRO A 243 14.14 -25.09 15.51
CA PRO A 243 13.44 -24.05 16.24
C PRO A 243 12.06 -24.56 16.64
N THR A 244 11.57 -24.13 17.81
CA THR A 244 10.22 -24.43 18.30
C THR A 244 9.25 -23.31 18.04
N GLY A 245 9.77 -22.10 17.74
CA GLY A 245 8.99 -20.93 17.33
C GLY A 245 9.61 -20.25 16.12
N VAL A 246 8.78 -19.78 15.20
CA VAL A 246 9.17 -19.04 14.00
C VAL A 246 8.46 -17.68 13.99
N LEU A 247 9.23 -16.62 13.84
CA LEU A 247 8.79 -15.25 13.61
C LEU A 247 8.96 -14.94 12.14
N ALA A 248 7.88 -14.71 11.41
CA ALA A 248 7.94 -14.37 10.00
C ALA A 248 7.54 -12.90 9.78
N MET A 249 8.35 -12.17 9.02
CA MET A 249 8.12 -10.76 8.73
C MET A 249 6.96 -10.51 7.75
N SER A 250 6.20 -11.52 7.36
CA SER A 250 4.94 -11.39 6.63
C SER A 250 4.10 -12.63 6.80
N ASP A 251 2.78 -12.48 6.76
CA ASP A 251 1.84 -13.59 6.84
C ASP A 251 2.00 -14.58 5.68
N MET A 252 2.27 -14.08 4.48
CA MET A 252 2.50 -14.95 3.33
C MET A 252 3.68 -15.91 3.54
N ALA A 253 4.76 -15.43 4.14
CA ALA A 253 5.89 -16.29 4.51
C ALA A 253 5.54 -17.21 5.68
N ALA A 254 4.81 -16.71 6.70
CA ALA A 254 4.34 -17.50 7.83
C ALA A 254 3.45 -18.67 7.37
N ILE A 255 2.48 -18.41 6.51
CA ILE A 255 1.60 -19.43 5.91
C ILE A 255 2.46 -20.50 5.18
N GLY A 256 3.48 -20.07 4.46
CA GLY A 256 4.41 -20.99 3.80
C GLY A 256 5.14 -21.89 4.78
N VAL A 257 5.59 -21.35 5.92
CA VAL A 257 6.22 -22.13 6.99
C VAL A 257 5.24 -23.14 7.59
N VAL A 258 4.00 -22.72 7.87
CA VAL A 258 2.94 -23.60 8.41
C VAL A 258 2.69 -24.77 7.46
N VAL A 259 2.47 -24.49 6.17
CA VAL A 259 2.22 -25.50 5.15
C VAL A 259 3.37 -26.50 5.06
N ALA A 260 4.62 -26.02 5.00
CA ALA A 260 5.79 -26.90 4.87
C ALA A 260 6.01 -27.73 6.15
N ALA A 261 5.80 -27.15 7.33
CA ALA A 261 5.90 -27.88 8.61
C ALA A 261 4.87 -29.00 8.69
N GLN A 262 3.61 -28.73 8.31
CA GLN A 262 2.54 -29.74 8.30
C GLN A 262 2.83 -30.84 7.26
N GLN A 263 3.32 -30.50 6.07
CA GLN A 263 3.75 -31.47 5.06
C GLN A 263 4.92 -32.35 5.55
N ALA A 264 5.78 -31.80 6.41
CA ALA A 264 6.84 -32.56 7.08
C ALA A 264 6.35 -33.38 8.29
N GLY A 265 5.05 -33.42 8.55
CA GLY A 265 4.42 -34.21 9.61
C GLY A 265 4.43 -33.54 10.99
N LEU A 266 4.73 -32.23 11.08
CA LEU A 266 4.69 -31.51 12.36
C LEU A 266 3.30 -30.97 12.65
N ASN A 267 2.92 -31.05 13.92
CA ASN A 267 1.70 -30.42 14.41
C ASN A 267 1.99 -28.94 14.75
N VAL A 268 1.31 -28.04 14.07
CA VAL A 268 1.31 -26.61 14.37
C VAL A 268 0.04 -26.29 15.16
N PRO A 269 0.12 -25.65 16.33
CA PRO A 269 1.29 -25.06 16.98
C PRO A 269 2.06 -25.99 17.94
N VAL A 270 1.63 -27.23 18.16
CA VAL A 270 2.11 -28.09 19.25
C VAL A 270 3.63 -28.36 19.19
N GLU A 271 4.16 -28.62 17.99
CA GLU A 271 5.57 -28.92 17.77
C GLU A 271 6.35 -27.76 17.16
N LEU A 272 5.64 -26.81 16.54
CA LEU A 272 6.18 -25.58 15.96
C LEU A 272 5.13 -24.48 16.06
N SER A 273 5.40 -23.42 16.79
CA SER A 273 4.59 -22.22 16.78
C SER A 273 5.09 -21.25 15.71
N VAL A 274 4.17 -20.60 15.01
CA VAL A 274 4.49 -19.63 13.96
C VAL A 274 3.71 -18.35 14.20
N VAL A 275 4.40 -17.21 14.14
CA VAL A 275 3.79 -15.87 14.20
C VAL A 275 4.14 -15.12 12.93
N GLY A 276 3.11 -14.55 12.31
CA GLY A 276 3.21 -13.72 11.12
C GLY A 276 3.24 -12.22 11.42
N PHE A 277 3.07 -11.44 10.37
CA PHE A 277 2.94 -9.99 10.41
C PHE A 277 2.10 -9.56 9.21
N ASP A 278 1.21 -8.57 9.39
CA ASP A 278 0.36 -7.86 8.44
C ASP A 278 -1.14 -8.10 8.65
N ASP A 279 -1.56 -9.20 9.32
CA ASP A 279 -2.96 -9.61 9.55
C ASP A 279 -3.81 -9.63 8.27
N ILE A 280 -3.23 -10.18 7.18
CA ILE A 280 -3.96 -10.30 5.91
C ILE A 280 -5.18 -11.25 6.05
N PRO A 281 -6.23 -11.10 5.25
CA PRO A 281 -7.43 -11.95 5.33
C PRO A 281 -7.13 -13.47 5.28
N ALA A 282 -6.09 -13.86 4.55
CA ALA A 282 -5.69 -15.27 4.44
C ALA A 282 -5.15 -15.87 5.75
N SER A 283 -4.72 -15.05 6.71
CA SER A 283 -4.25 -15.49 8.03
C SER A 283 -5.34 -16.24 8.81
N ALA A 284 -6.59 -15.83 8.64
CA ALA A 284 -7.75 -16.46 9.28
C ALA A 284 -8.16 -17.79 8.59
N TRP A 285 -7.69 -18.08 7.37
CA TRP A 285 -8.07 -19.27 6.60
C TRP A 285 -7.12 -20.45 6.78
N THR A 286 -6.00 -20.25 7.47
CA THR A 286 -5.07 -21.34 7.80
C THR A 286 -5.69 -22.25 8.86
N ASN A 287 -5.16 -23.47 8.99
CA ASN A 287 -5.55 -24.42 10.05
C ASN A 287 -4.31 -24.88 10.82
N PRO A 288 -4.15 -24.44 12.09
CA PRO A 288 -4.98 -23.45 12.81
C PRO A 288 -4.87 -22.04 12.20
N PRO A 289 -5.79 -21.10 12.53
CA PRO A 289 -5.65 -19.70 12.15
C PRO A 289 -4.30 -19.13 12.62
N LEU A 290 -3.67 -18.33 11.77
CA LEU A 290 -2.34 -17.80 12.02
C LEU A 290 -2.37 -16.73 13.11
N THR A 291 -1.52 -16.86 14.09
CA THR A 291 -1.20 -15.76 15.02
C THR A 291 -0.36 -14.74 14.26
N THR A 292 -0.77 -13.48 14.27
CA THR A 292 -0.09 -12.42 13.50
C THR A 292 -0.18 -11.07 14.19
N VAL A 293 0.63 -10.12 13.73
CA VAL A 293 0.59 -8.71 14.14
C VAL A 293 -0.29 -7.95 13.17
N ARG A 294 -1.21 -7.18 13.74
CA ARG A 294 -2.12 -6.30 13.03
C ARG A 294 -1.59 -4.88 13.02
#